data_ece3ee02de9d0e0fd2aea4ca5d9657ce
#
_entry.id   ece3ee02de9d0e0fd2aea4ca5d9657ce
#
_cell.length_a   1.000
_cell.length_b   1.000
_cell.length_c   1.000
_cell.angle_alpha   90.00
_cell.angle_beta   90.00
_cell.angle_gamma   90.00
#
_symmetry.space_group_name_H-M   'P 1'
#
loop_
_entity.id
_entity.type
_entity.pdbx_description
1 polymer ?
#
loop_
_entity_poly.entity_id
_entity_poly.type
_entity_poly.pdbx_seq_one_letter_code
_entity_poly.pdbx_strand_id
1 'polypeptide(L)'
;VKITDYAEELLNELDGLNGWPEKIKTMQRNWIGRSEGVELTFPMASFGGITVYTTRPDTLMGATYLAVAPQHPVAKAAADGNPEIAEFVEACNQVKMAEADMAKLEKLGMDSGLVAEHPLTGEPIPVWIANFVLMEYGSGAVMSVPAHDQRDWEFAKKYGCLLYTSPSP
;
A
#
# COMPACT_ATOMS: atom_id res chain seq x y z
N VAL A 1 23.94 -3.32 6.31
CA VAL A 1 23.45 -4.37 7.22
C VAL A 1 21.95 -4.49 7.00
N LYS A 2 21.46 -5.71 6.79
CA LYS A 2 20.02 -6.00 6.69
C LYS A 2 19.43 -6.10 8.10
N ILE A 3 19.14 -4.96 8.70
CA ILE A 3 18.70 -4.89 10.10
C ILE A 3 17.34 -5.56 10.33
N THR A 4 16.48 -5.57 9.32
CA THR A 4 15.14 -6.17 9.38
C THR A 4 15.17 -7.70 9.51
N ASP A 5 16.23 -8.37 9.04
CA ASP A 5 16.39 -9.82 9.18
C ASP A 5 16.53 -10.25 10.66
N TYR A 6 16.89 -9.32 11.54
CA TYR A 6 17.06 -9.54 12.99
C TYR A 6 15.90 -9.00 13.83
N ALA A 7 14.84 -8.47 13.20
CA ALA A 7 13.77 -7.79 13.93
C ALA A 7 13.06 -8.71 14.94
N GLU A 8 12.78 -9.96 14.56
CA GLU A 8 12.13 -10.94 15.44
C GLU A 8 13.04 -11.42 16.57
N GLU A 9 14.32 -11.64 16.27
CA GLU A 9 15.33 -11.98 17.30
C GLU A 9 15.47 -10.86 18.31
N LEU A 10 15.61 -9.60 17.84
CA LEU A 10 15.70 -8.43 18.71
C LEU A 10 14.46 -8.25 19.60
N LEU A 11 13.27 -8.52 19.05
CA LEU A 11 12.02 -8.43 19.80
C LEU A 11 11.96 -9.49 20.92
N ASN A 12 12.34 -10.73 20.62
CA ASN A 12 12.33 -11.84 21.57
C ASN A 12 13.38 -11.67 22.67
N GLU A 13 14.57 -11.17 22.33
CA GLU A 13 15.67 -10.94 23.30
C GLU A 13 15.38 -9.79 24.27
N LEU A 14 14.43 -8.91 24.00
CA LEU A 14 14.04 -7.85 24.95
C LEU A 14 13.58 -8.42 26.31
N ASP A 15 12.97 -9.59 26.32
CA ASP A 15 12.49 -10.22 27.56
C ASP A 15 13.64 -10.69 28.44
N GLY A 16 14.76 -11.08 27.84
CA GLY A 16 16.00 -11.47 28.53
C GLY A 16 16.82 -10.31 29.13
N LEU A 17 16.52 -9.07 28.80
CA LEU A 17 17.26 -7.90 29.27
C LEU A 17 16.85 -7.46 30.69
N ASN A 18 17.21 -8.26 31.70
CA ASN A 18 16.80 -8.05 33.10
C ASN A 18 17.29 -6.73 33.72
N GLY A 19 18.33 -6.11 33.14
CA GLY A 19 18.86 -4.82 33.60
C GLY A 19 18.18 -3.60 32.98
N TRP A 20 17.23 -3.80 32.05
CA TRP A 20 16.56 -2.70 31.39
C TRP A 20 15.21 -2.38 32.04
N PRO A 21 14.90 -1.07 32.25
CA PRO A 21 13.59 -0.65 32.73
C PRO A 21 12.48 -1.08 31.74
N GLU A 22 11.32 -1.53 32.25
CA GLU A 22 10.20 -1.96 31.42
C GLU A 22 9.72 -0.88 30.43
N LYS A 23 9.79 0.40 30.82
CA LYS A 23 9.47 1.52 29.95
C LYS A 23 10.34 1.52 28.68
N ILE A 24 11.61 1.21 28.80
CA ILE A 24 12.56 1.18 27.67
C ILE A 24 12.27 -0.05 26.80
N LYS A 25 12.03 -1.21 27.40
CA LYS A 25 11.64 -2.42 26.65
C LYS A 25 10.35 -2.17 25.84
N THR A 26 9.35 -1.55 26.44
CA THR A 26 8.11 -1.20 25.76
C THR A 26 8.34 -0.24 24.58
N MET A 27 9.20 0.78 24.76
CA MET A 27 9.56 1.68 23.67
C MET A 27 10.25 0.94 22.53
N GLN A 28 11.13 -0.01 22.82
CA GLN A 28 11.81 -0.83 21.80
C GLN A 28 10.83 -1.78 21.11
N ARG A 29 9.92 -2.43 21.82
CA ARG A 29 8.87 -3.27 21.22
C ARG A 29 8.01 -2.45 20.24
N ASN A 30 7.60 -1.26 20.66
CA ASN A 30 6.80 -0.38 19.80
C ASN A 30 7.60 0.12 18.58
N TRP A 31 8.90 0.34 18.73
CA TRP A 31 9.79 0.77 17.65
C TRP A 31 10.02 -0.34 16.62
N ILE A 32 10.31 -1.56 17.08
CA ILE A 32 10.49 -2.75 16.20
C ILE A 32 9.17 -3.06 15.49
N GLY A 33 8.04 -2.99 16.19
CA GLY A 33 6.69 -3.05 15.67
C GLY A 33 6.39 -4.36 14.92
N ARG A 34 5.91 -5.39 15.62
CA ARG A 34 5.33 -6.56 14.97
C ARG A 34 3.89 -6.25 14.58
N SER A 35 3.59 -6.31 13.31
CA SER A 35 2.21 -6.23 12.79
C SER A 35 1.82 -7.55 12.15
N GLU A 36 0.57 -7.95 12.35
CA GLU A 36 -0.02 -9.09 11.66
C GLU A 36 -1.00 -8.57 10.62
N GLY A 37 -0.99 -9.16 9.46
CA GLY A 37 -1.87 -8.80 8.37
C GLY A 37 -2.16 -9.99 7.48
N VAL A 38 -2.98 -9.76 6.48
CA VAL A 38 -3.36 -10.76 5.49
C VAL A 38 -3.04 -10.28 4.08
N GLU A 39 -2.77 -11.23 3.21
CA GLU A 39 -2.69 -10.99 1.78
C GLU A 39 -4.07 -11.27 1.17
N LEU A 40 -4.55 -10.32 0.38
CA LEU A 40 -5.80 -10.40 -0.36
C LEU A 40 -5.49 -10.28 -1.84
N THR A 41 -6.04 -11.18 -2.66
CA THR A 41 -5.89 -11.12 -4.10
C THR A 41 -7.17 -10.61 -4.75
N PHE A 42 -7.05 -9.53 -5.49
CA PHE A 42 -8.10 -8.97 -6.35
C PHE A 42 -7.92 -9.54 -7.76
N PRO A 43 -8.85 -10.38 -8.24
CA PRO A 43 -8.74 -10.99 -9.56
C PRO A 43 -8.67 -9.95 -10.68
N MET A 44 -7.89 -10.23 -11.71
CA MET A 44 -7.82 -9.45 -12.95
C MET A 44 -7.78 -10.38 -14.16
N ALA A 45 -8.55 -10.07 -15.17
CA ALA A 45 -8.63 -10.89 -16.38
C ALA A 45 -7.26 -11.02 -17.10
N SER A 46 -6.45 -9.96 -17.10
CA SER A 46 -5.19 -9.92 -17.86
C SER A 46 -3.95 -10.38 -17.10
N PHE A 47 -3.99 -10.40 -15.74
CA PHE A 47 -2.79 -10.60 -14.90
C PHE A 47 -2.96 -11.67 -13.80
N GLY A 48 -4.08 -12.42 -13.83
CA GLY A 48 -4.42 -13.37 -12.78
C GLY A 48 -4.86 -12.72 -11.47
N GLY A 49 -4.34 -11.54 -11.12
CA GLY A 49 -4.76 -10.77 -9.96
C GLY A 49 -3.69 -9.83 -9.41
N ILE A 50 -4.12 -8.91 -8.56
CA ILE A 50 -3.26 -8.04 -7.75
C ILE A 50 -3.36 -8.50 -6.31
N THR A 51 -2.25 -8.90 -5.72
CA THR A 51 -2.17 -9.23 -4.29
C THR A 51 -1.80 -7.97 -3.51
N VAL A 52 -2.56 -7.67 -2.47
CA VAL A 52 -2.30 -6.58 -1.53
C VAL A 52 -2.09 -7.13 -0.13
N TYR A 53 -1.21 -6.52 0.65
CA TYR A 53 -1.06 -6.80 2.06
C TYR A 53 -1.80 -5.74 2.87
N THR A 54 -2.59 -6.16 3.85
CA THR A 54 -3.29 -5.24 4.75
C THR A 54 -3.31 -5.73 6.18
N THR A 55 -3.18 -4.81 7.15
CA THR A 55 -3.41 -5.06 8.58
C THR A 55 -4.87 -4.83 8.98
N ARG A 56 -5.70 -4.32 8.06
CA ARG A 56 -7.11 -3.98 8.27
C ARG A 56 -8.03 -4.69 7.26
N PRO A 57 -8.07 -6.04 7.27
CA PRO A 57 -8.94 -6.79 6.35
C PRO A 57 -10.44 -6.52 6.59
N ASP A 58 -10.80 -6.06 7.78
CA ASP A 58 -12.15 -5.64 8.18
C ASP A 58 -12.68 -4.47 7.32
N THR A 59 -11.80 -3.67 6.73
CA THR A 59 -12.18 -2.53 5.88
C THR A 59 -12.35 -2.88 4.40
N LEU A 60 -12.17 -4.14 4.01
CA LEU A 60 -12.21 -4.59 2.61
C LEU A 60 -13.48 -4.13 1.86
N MET A 61 -14.64 -4.15 2.52
CA MET A 61 -15.91 -3.71 1.92
C MET A 61 -15.97 -2.21 1.59
N GLY A 62 -15.04 -1.43 2.12
CA GLY A 62 -14.89 -0.01 1.82
C GLY A 62 -13.80 0.29 0.78
N ALA A 63 -13.17 -0.73 0.21
CA ALA A 63 -12.17 -0.56 -0.84
C ALA A 63 -12.82 -0.02 -2.12
N THR A 64 -12.35 1.12 -2.62
CA THR A 64 -12.93 1.78 -3.79
C THR A 64 -11.98 1.87 -4.96
N TYR A 65 -10.70 1.72 -4.75
CA TYR A 65 -9.68 1.59 -5.79
C TYR A 65 -8.47 0.83 -5.25
N LEU A 66 -7.67 0.30 -6.16
CA LEU A 66 -6.33 -0.24 -5.85
C LEU A 66 -5.30 0.77 -6.31
N ALA A 67 -4.22 0.92 -5.56
CA ALA A 67 -3.07 1.70 -5.97
C ALA A 67 -1.83 0.79 -6.05
N VAL A 68 -1.09 0.89 -7.17
CA VAL A 68 0.14 0.13 -7.40
C VAL A 68 1.34 1.07 -7.54
N ALA A 69 2.50 0.58 -7.13
CA ALA A 69 3.76 1.28 -7.33
C ALA A 69 4.06 1.48 -8.83
N PRO A 70 4.76 2.55 -9.23
CA PRO A 70 5.17 2.75 -10.62
C PRO A 70 6.02 1.61 -11.19
N GLN A 71 6.74 0.87 -10.34
CA GLN A 71 7.57 -0.27 -10.73
C GLN A 71 6.80 -1.59 -10.80
N HIS A 72 5.53 -1.62 -10.37
CA HIS A 72 4.71 -2.82 -10.37
C HIS A 72 4.48 -3.35 -11.80
N PRO A 73 4.42 -4.69 -12.02
CA PRO A 73 4.19 -5.27 -13.36
C PRO A 73 2.95 -4.74 -14.07
N VAL A 74 1.87 -4.51 -13.34
CA VAL A 74 0.62 -3.93 -13.87
C VAL A 74 0.83 -2.51 -14.39
N ALA A 75 1.60 -1.68 -13.66
CA ALA A 75 1.92 -0.31 -14.10
C ALA A 75 2.77 -0.31 -15.38
N LYS A 76 3.74 -1.22 -15.48
CA LYS A 76 4.57 -1.39 -16.68
C LYS A 76 3.73 -1.80 -17.89
N ALA A 77 2.84 -2.77 -17.72
CA ALA A 77 1.97 -3.20 -18.80
C ALA A 77 0.96 -2.12 -19.26
N ALA A 78 0.47 -1.30 -18.32
CA ALA A 78 -0.35 -0.14 -18.65
C ALA A 78 0.46 0.92 -19.43
N ALA A 79 1.73 1.12 -19.08
CA ALA A 79 2.64 2.03 -19.75
C ALA A 79 2.99 1.60 -21.18
N ASP A 80 3.08 0.30 -21.47
CA ASP A 80 3.35 -0.22 -22.81
C ASP A 80 2.25 0.15 -23.81
N GLY A 81 1.02 0.35 -23.33
CA GLY A 81 -0.15 0.71 -24.15
C GLY A 81 -0.49 2.20 -24.19
N ASN A 82 0.12 3.02 -23.32
CA ASN A 82 -0.23 4.44 -23.18
C ASN A 82 1.00 5.31 -22.88
N PRO A 83 1.38 6.23 -23.81
CA PRO A 83 2.54 7.11 -23.62
C PRO A 83 2.44 8.03 -22.40
N GLU A 84 1.25 8.51 -22.03
CA GLU A 84 1.06 9.37 -20.87
C GLU A 84 1.36 8.62 -19.57
N ILE A 85 0.93 7.36 -19.49
CA ILE A 85 1.25 6.48 -18.36
C ILE A 85 2.76 6.21 -18.30
N ALA A 86 3.39 5.97 -19.45
CA ALA A 86 4.83 5.75 -19.52
C ALA A 86 5.63 6.96 -19.02
N GLU A 87 5.23 8.17 -19.42
CA GLU A 87 5.84 9.42 -18.94
C GLU A 87 5.67 9.61 -17.43
N PHE A 88 4.47 9.33 -16.91
CA PHE A 88 4.21 9.41 -15.47
C PHE A 88 5.05 8.41 -14.67
N VAL A 89 5.12 7.16 -15.10
CA VAL A 89 5.92 6.11 -14.47
C VAL A 89 7.41 6.49 -14.47
N GLU A 90 7.92 7.00 -15.59
CA GLU A 90 9.30 7.45 -15.69
C GLU A 90 9.60 8.63 -14.78
N ALA A 91 8.73 9.63 -14.73
CA ALA A 91 8.84 10.76 -13.82
C ALA A 91 8.89 10.31 -12.35
N CYS A 92 8.03 9.36 -11.95
CA CYS A 92 8.05 8.79 -10.61
C CYS A 92 9.37 8.05 -10.30
N ASN A 93 9.93 7.33 -11.29
CA ASN A 93 11.17 6.57 -11.11
C ASN A 93 12.41 7.47 -10.97
N GLN A 94 12.37 8.67 -11.55
CA GLN A 94 13.48 9.64 -11.44
C GLN A 94 13.56 10.29 -10.06
N VAL A 95 12.46 10.32 -9.31
CA VAL A 95 12.39 10.86 -7.95
C VAL A 95 12.88 9.80 -6.96
N LYS A 96 14.20 9.68 -6.77
CA LYS A 96 14.78 8.87 -5.69
C LYS A 96 14.62 9.62 -4.36
N MET A 97 13.62 9.30 -3.60
CA MET A 97 13.40 9.90 -2.28
C MET A 97 13.55 8.90 -1.14
N ALA A 98 14.04 9.40 0.00
CA ALA A 98 13.97 8.66 1.25
C ALA A 98 12.50 8.55 1.70
N GLU A 99 12.13 7.42 2.31
CA GLU A 99 10.77 7.12 2.80
C GLU A 99 10.17 8.24 3.69
N ALA A 100 11.03 8.90 4.47
CA ALA A 100 10.65 10.02 5.34
C ALA A 100 10.21 11.28 4.56
N ASP A 101 10.69 11.47 3.33
CA ASP A 101 10.34 12.62 2.50
C ASP A 101 9.08 12.36 1.68
N MET A 102 8.72 11.10 1.42
CA MET A 102 7.51 10.72 0.70
C MET A 102 6.22 11.12 1.43
N ALA A 103 6.24 11.15 2.76
CA ALA A 103 5.08 11.59 3.55
C ALA A 103 4.72 13.06 3.34
N LYS A 104 5.67 13.88 2.86
CA LYS A 104 5.52 15.31 2.60
C LYS A 104 5.22 15.64 1.14
N LEU A 105 5.37 14.64 0.24
CA LEU A 105 5.12 14.85 -1.18
C LEU A 105 3.63 14.96 -1.49
N GLU A 106 3.34 15.78 -2.48
CA GLU A 106 2.03 15.76 -3.11
C GLU A 106 1.75 14.38 -3.70
N LYS A 107 0.60 13.81 -3.32
CA LYS A 107 0.17 12.51 -3.83
C LYS A 107 -0.31 12.67 -5.26
N LEU A 108 0.44 12.06 -6.15
CA LEU A 108 0.15 12.01 -7.58
C LEU A 108 -0.20 10.58 -7.96
N GLY A 109 -1.16 10.46 -8.85
CA GLY A 109 -1.56 9.18 -9.43
C GLY A 109 -2.10 9.35 -10.82
N MET A 110 -2.11 8.24 -11.55
CA MET A 110 -2.66 8.13 -12.89
C MET A 110 -3.53 6.87 -12.98
N ASP A 111 -4.71 7.00 -13.56
CA ASP A 111 -5.56 5.85 -13.84
C ASP A 111 -4.87 4.94 -14.87
N SER A 112 -4.69 3.68 -14.53
CA SER A 112 -4.06 2.72 -15.44
C SER A 112 -4.96 2.29 -16.59
N GLY A 113 -6.26 2.62 -16.54
CA GLY A 113 -7.29 2.08 -17.44
C GLY A 113 -7.61 0.61 -17.20
N LEU A 114 -7.02 -0.02 -16.20
CA LEU A 114 -7.23 -1.42 -15.85
C LEU A 114 -8.17 -1.54 -14.64
N VAL A 115 -8.85 -2.68 -14.59
CA VAL A 115 -9.84 -2.97 -13.55
C VAL A 115 -9.55 -4.33 -12.94
N ALA A 116 -9.62 -4.39 -11.61
CA ALA A 116 -9.64 -5.62 -10.83
C ALA A 116 -11.05 -5.89 -10.32
N GLU A 117 -11.30 -7.10 -9.85
CA GLU A 117 -12.58 -7.50 -9.24
C GLU A 117 -12.45 -7.53 -7.72
N HIS A 118 -13.45 -7.00 -7.02
CA HIS A 118 -13.51 -7.10 -5.57
C HIS A 118 -13.68 -8.58 -5.18
N PRO A 119 -12.82 -9.14 -4.31
CA PRO A 119 -12.75 -10.59 -4.08
C PRO A 119 -14.00 -11.20 -3.45
N LEU A 120 -14.86 -10.41 -2.82
CA LEU A 120 -16.10 -10.88 -2.20
C LEU A 120 -17.35 -10.52 -3.01
N THR A 121 -17.41 -9.33 -3.60
CA THR A 121 -18.62 -8.86 -4.31
C THR A 121 -18.56 -9.07 -5.81
N GLY A 122 -17.36 -9.23 -6.38
CA GLY A 122 -17.15 -9.29 -7.83
C GLY A 122 -17.31 -7.94 -8.54
N GLU A 123 -17.52 -6.85 -7.79
CA GLU A 123 -17.66 -5.51 -8.36
C GLU A 123 -16.32 -5.03 -8.95
N PRO A 124 -16.35 -4.27 -10.04
CA PRO A 124 -15.15 -3.73 -10.66
C PRO A 124 -14.53 -2.63 -9.81
N ILE A 125 -13.23 -2.73 -9.55
CA ILE A 125 -12.43 -1.76 -8.83
C ILE A 125 -11.33 -1.21 -9.75
N PRO A 126 -11.23 0.12 -9.97
CA PRO A 126 -10.20 0.72 -10.79
C PRO A 126 -8.81 0.57 -10.17
N VAL A 127 -7.80 0.40 -11.01
CA VAL A 127 -6.40 0.30 -10.60
C VAL A 127 -5.67 1.59 -10.96
N TRP A 128 -5.09 2.25 -9.96
CA TRP A 128 -4.33 3.47 -10.10
C TRP A 128 -2.83 3.21 -9.95
N ILE A 129 -2.02 3.95 -10.68
CA ILE A 129 -0.57 4.02 -10.46
C ILE A 129 -0.31 5.22 -9.58
N ALA A 130 0.37 5.05 -8.45
CA ALA A 130 0.53 6.11 -7.46
C ALA A 130 1.97 6.26 -6.98
N ASN A 131 2.45 7.50 -6.89
CA ASN A 131 3.83 7.82 -6.52
C ASN A 131 4.15 7.56 -5.04
N PHE A 132 3.14 7.33 -4.20
CA PHE A 132 3.28 7.08 -2.77
C PHE A 132 3.23 5.60 -2.38
N VAL A 133 3.03 4.71 -3.34
CA VAL A 133 3.11 3.25 -3.12
C VAL A 133 4.54 2.79 -3.38
N LEU A 134 5.12 2.12 -2.38
CA LEU A 134 6.47 1.59 -2.46
C LEU A 134 6.47 0.14 -2.92
N MET A 135 7.36 -0.20 -3.85
CA MET A 135 7.48 -1.58 -4.33
C MET A 135 7.99 -2.54 -3.25
N GLU A 136 8.79 -2.06 -2.31
CA GLU A 136 9.34 -2.85 -1.19
C GLU A 136 8.34 -3.08 -0.06
N TYR A 137 7.17 -2.43 -0.08
CA TYR A 137 6.13 -2.62 0.92
C TYR A 137 5.09 -3.63 0.42
N GLY A 138 5.05 -4.79 1.08
CA GLY A 138 4.17 -5.90 0.69
C GLY A 138 4.45 -6.36 -0.74
N SER A 139 3.44 -6.32 -1.59
CA SER A 139 3.49 -6.69 -3.01
C SER A 139 3.72 -5.50 -3.95
N GLY A 140 3.93 -4.29 -3.43
CA GLY A 140 3.94 -3.06 -4.23
C GLY A 140 2.55 -2.62 -4.68
N ALA A 141 1.51 -3.12 -4.01
CA ALA A 141 0.12 -2.77 -4.23
C ALA A 141 -0.63 -2.61 -2.90
N VAL A 142 -1.57 -1.70 -2.84
CA VAL A 142 -2.41 -1.45 -1.68
C VAL A 142 -3.88 -1.33 -2.09
N MET A 143 -4.78 -1.79 -1.24
CA MET A 143 -6.19 -1.44 -1.33
C MET A 143 -6.42 -0.09 -0.67
N SER A 144 -7.19 0.76 -1.28
CA SER A 144 -7.48 2.09 -0.79
C SER A 144 -8.90 2.18 -0.25
N VAL A 145 -9.00 2.66 1.00
CA VAL A 145 -10.26 2.74 1.74
C VAL A 145 -10.50 4.17 2.22
N PRO A 146 -11.02 5.06 1.37
CA PRO A 146 -11.16 6.49 1.67
C PRO A 146 -12.01 6.81 2.91
N ALA A 147 -12.90 5.92 3.30
CA ALA A 147 -13.71 6.10 4.50
C ALA A 147 -12.92 5.93 5.82
N HIS A 148 -11.75 5.28 5.78
CA HIS A 148 -10.96 4.93 6.96
C HIS A 148 -9.50 5.40 6.91
N ASP A 149 -9.02 5.94 5.79
CA ASP A 149 -7.68 6.50 5.65
C ASP A 149 -7.73 7.91 5.05
N GLN A 150 -7.16 8.87 5.78
CA GLN A 150 -7.15 10.28 5.37
C GLN A 150 -6.40 10.47 4.03
N ARG A 151 -5.33 9.70 3.80
CA ARG A 151 -4.52 9.81 2.58
C ARG A 151 -5.30 9.31 1.37
N ASP A 152 -6.02 8.21 1.54
CA ASP A 152 -6.87 7.64 0.50
C ASP A 152 -8.04 8.58 0.19
N TRP A 153 -8.60 9.23 1.21
CA TRP A 153 -9.67 10.21 1.05
C TRP A 153 -9.22 11.44 0.26
N GLU A 154 -8.05 12.01 0.58
CA GLU A 154 -7.49 13.15 -0.13
C GLU A 154 -7.22 12.81 -1.60
N PHE A 155 -6.68 11.63 -1.87
CA PHE A 155 -6.45 11.13 -3.22
C PHE A 155 -7.77 10.93 -3.97
N ALA A 156 -8.72 10.23 -3.36
CA ALA A 156 -10.03 9.98 -3.96
C ALA A 156 -10.77 11.28 -4.30
N LYS A 157 -10.70 12.28 -3.43
CA LYS A 157 -11.28 13.60 -3.67
C LYS A 157 -10.59 14.35 -4.82
N LYS A 158 -9.26 14.25 -4.90
CA LYS A 158 -8.46 14.91 -5.95
C LYS A 158 -8.77 14.35 -7.34
N TYR A 159 -8.90 13.04 -7.43
CA TYR A 159 -9.06 12.32 -8.71
C TYR A 159 -10.49 11.87 -9.00
N GLY A 160 -11.46 12.20 -8.14
CA GLY A 160 -12.86 11.84 -8.33
C GLY A 160 -13.16 10.35 -8.18
N CYS A 161 -12.35 9.62 -7.41
CA CYS A 161 -12.65 8.23 -7.09
C CYS A 161 -13.88 8.11 -6.18
N LEU A 162 -14.52 6.95 -6.22
CA LEU A 162 -15.71 6.68 -5.39
C LEU A 162 -15.36 6.78 -3.89
N LEU A 163 -16.28 7.34 -3.12
CA LEU A 163 -16.22 7.42 -1.68
C LEU A 163 -17.38 6.60 -1.11
N TYR A 164 -17.14 5.36 -0.73
CA TYR A 164 -18.14 4.58 0.01
C TYR A 164 -18.03 4.87 1.50
N THR A 165 -19.16 5.03 2.16
CA THR A 165 -19.23 4.99 3.61
C THR A 165 -19.39 3.55 4.03
N SER A 166 -18.32 2.94 4.52
CA SER A 166 -18.42 1.63 5.18
C SER A 166 -18.90 1.83 6.62
N PRO A 167 -19.77 0.94 7.15
CA PRO A 167 -20.07 0.98 8.57
C PRO A 167 -18.79 0.84 9.36
N SER A 168 -18.60 1.73 10.35
CA SER A 168 -17.50 1.58 11.30
C SER A 168 -17.75 0.32 12.13
N PRO A 169 -16.75 -0.54 12.37
CA PRO A 169 -16.89 -1.67 13.26
C PRO A 169 -17.19 -1.22 14.70
#